data_fc90cce890e9583592bf519c228418a6
#
_entry.id   fc90cce890e9583592bf519c228418a6
#
_cell.length_a   1.000
_cell.length_b   1.000
_cell.length_c   1.000
_cell.angle_alpha   90.00
_cell.angle_beta   90.00
_cell.angle_gamma   90.00
#
_symmetry.space_group_name_H-M   'P 1'
#
loop_
_entity.id
_entity.type
_entity.pdbx_description
1 polymer ?
#
loop_
_entity_poly.entity_id
_entity_poly.type
_entity_poly.pdbx_seq_one_letter_code
_entity_poly.pdbx_strand_id
1 'polypeptide(L)'
;QTVMQRAFDQGVVGDWVVPGHPKSDPNCERGLLFIVLAGNRQSDRANSHGVGWQTANRLLQVIVEPTAKGWIEWAQKNGVDPSVIALVKFYPEYVHKVDVKQKDALMAAPTPRSLVKLSDAVKRNLPRSIEFSTYAGLVGEECARAFMSMLDASREVDFEKALIDPANAPIADRPVYQYATAAALTRYVDDDNFDNVVQYLSRVGDGEFTSPELLVFAVDTIVARLPHLAETAVFTDYSIKWKEYRT
;
A
#
# COMPACT_ATOMS: atom_id res chain seq x y z
N GLN A 1 -13.67 -39.98 0.54
CA GLN A 1 -13.76 -38.66 -0.13
C GLN A 1 -13.85 -37.55 0.93
N THR A 2 -13.04 -36.51 0.81
CA THR A 2 -13.14 -35.35 1.70
C THR A 2 -14.45 -34.59 1.41
N VAL A 3 -14.96 -33.87 2.40
CA VAL A 3 -16.19 -33.03 2.25
C VAL A 3 -16.06 -32.10 1.04
N MET A 4 -14.87 -31.51 0.82
CA MET A 4 -14.60 -30.64 -0.33
C MET A 4 -14.70 -31.38 -1.68
N GLN A 5 -14.21 -32.60 -1.79
CA GLN A 5 -14.34 -33.37 -3.03
C GLN A 5 -15.80 -33.68 -3.38
N ARG A 6 -16.63 -33.97 -2.37
CA ARG A 6 -18.08 -34.16 -2.58
C ARG A 6 -18.76 -32.88 -3.01
N ALA A 7 -18.34 -31.73 -2.44
CA ALA A 7 -18.87 -30.44 -2.84
C ALA A 7 -18.59 -30.13 -4.33
N PHE A 8 -17.37 -30.39 -4.81
CA PHE A 8 -16.99 -30.17 -6.21
C PHE A 8 -17.57 -31.20 -7.18
N ASP A 9 -17.54 -32.47 -6.79
CA ASP A 9 -17.89 -33.58 -7.71
C ASP A 9 -19.38 -33.86 -7.74
N GLN A 10 -20.07 -33.65 -6.63
CA GLN A 10 -21.46 -34.09 -6.44
C GLN A 10 -22.40 -32.95 -6.07
N GLY A 11 -21.86 -31.76 -5.73
CA GLY A 11 -22.67 -30.63 -5.27
C GLY A 11 -23.32 -30.86 -3.91
N VAL A 12 -22.67 -31.63 -3.02
CA VAL A 12 -23.24 -31.98 -1.71
C VAL A 12 -22.20 -31.73 -0.60
N VAL A 13 -22.61 -31.06 0.46
CA VAL A 13 -21.81 -30.79 1.67
C VAL A 13 -22.56 -31.38 2.88
N GLY A 14 -22.17 -32.57 3.34
CA GLY A 14 -22.97 -33.35 4.31
C GLY A 14 -24.30 -33.75 3.67
N ASP A 15 -25.39 -33.32 4.28
CA ASP A 15 -26.76 -33.51 3.78
C ASP A 15 -27.31 -32.30 2.99
N TRP A 16 -26.48 -31.23 2.86
CA TRP A 16 -26.86 -30.02 2.15
C TRP A 16 -26.53 -30.10 0.67
N VAL A 17 -27.53 -29.83 -0.17
CA VAL A 17 -27.39 -29.77 -1.63
C VAL A 17 -26.96 -28.35 -2.01
N VAL A 18 -25.85 -28.25 -2.76
CA VAL A 18 -25.33 -26.99 -3.25
C VAL A 18 -26.24 -26.47 -4.38
N PRO A 19 -26.95 -25.35 -4.20
CA PRO A 19 -27.84 -24.80 -5.21
C PRO A 19 -27.10 -24.48 -6.51
N GLY A 20 -27.67 -24.84 -7.65
CA GLY A 20 -27.08 -24.58 -8.96
C GLY A 20 -25.92 -25.46 -9.37
N HIS A 21 -25.59 -26.48 -8.60
CA HIS A 21 -24.57 -27.44 -9.00
C HIS A 21 -25.14 -28.43 -10.05
N PRO A 22 -24.47 -28.64 -11.21
CA PRO A 22 -25.02 -29.40 -12.33
C PRO A 22 -25.45 -30.84 -12.01
N LYS A 23 -24.83 -31.48 -11.04
CA LYS A 23 -25.15 -32.88 -10.68
C LYS A 23 -26.21 -33.02 -9.60
N SER A 24 -26.27 -32.07 -8.66
CA SER A 24 -27.21 -32.16 -7.53
C SER A 24 -28.48 -31.35 -7.75
N ASP A 25 -28.42 -30.32 -8.57
CA ASP A 25 -29.51 -29.41 -8.88
C ASP A 25 -29.50 -28.99 -10.36
N PRO A 26 -29.70 -29.96 -11.28
CA PRO A 26 -29.56 -29.70 -12.72
C PRO A 26 -30.64 -28.76 -13.30
N ASN A 27 -31.72 -28.53 -12.57
CA ASN A 27 -32.85 -27.69 -12.98
C ASN A 27 -32.86 -26.34 -12.24
N CYS A 28 -31.77 -25.98 -11.55
CA CYS A 28 -31.73 -24.73 -10.82
C CYS A 28 -31.66 -23.52 -11.76
N GLU A 29 -32.69 -22.73 -11.78
CA GLU A 29 -32.77 -21.49 -12.55
C GLU A 29 -31.95 -20.34 -11.97
N ARG A 30 -31.34 -20.51 -10.78
CA ARG A 30 -30.61 -19.46 -10.04
C ARG A 30 -29.16 -19.22 -10.52
N GLY A 31 -28.73 -19.93 -11.56
CA GLY A 31 -27.40 -19.82 -12.11
C GLY A 31 -26.37 -20.77 -11.47
N LEU A 32 -25.14 -20.74 -11.98
CA LEU A 32 -24.06 -21.60 -11.51
C LEU A 32 -23.45 -21.07 -10.21
N LEU A 33 -23.21 -21.96 -9.25
CA LEU A 33 -22.41 -21.65 -8.06
C LEU A 33 -20.93 -21.81 -8.36
N PHE A 34 -20.14 -20.75 -8.09
CA PHE A 34 -18.70 -20.80 -8.12
C PHE A 34 -18.16 -20.94 -6.70
N ILE A 35 -17.35 -21.99 -6.47
CA ILE A 35 -16.68 -22.20 -5.19
C ILE A 35 -15.30 -21.58 -5.29
N VAL A 36 -15.02 -20.57 -4.47
CA VAL A 36 -13.70 -19.92 -4.37
C VAL A 36 -13.04 -20.31 -3.06
N LEU A 37 -11.81 -20.81 -3.14
CA LEU A 37 -10.98 -21.15 -1.99
C LEU A 37 -9.84 -20.15 -1.90
N ALA A 38 -9.60 -19.62 -0.73
CA ALA A 38 -8.44 -18.79 -0.43
C ALA A 38 -7.61 -19.45 0.67
N GLY A 39 -6.30 -19.46 0.49
CA GLY A 39 -5.37 -20.06 1.45
C GLY A 39 -3.96 -19.54 1.27
N ASN A 40 -3.10 -19.82 2.24
CA ASN A 40 -1.69 -19.47 2.17
C ASN A 40 -0.89 -20.62 1.54
N ARG A 41 0.18 -20.28 0.82
CA ARG A 41 1.12 -21.27 0.30
C ARG A 41 1.96 -21.84 1.46
N GLN A 42 2.42 -23.07 1.32
CA GLN A 42 3.37 -23.66 2.29
C GLN A 42 4.67 -22.84 2.36
N SER A 43 5.07 -22.23 1.24
CA SER A 43 6.22 -21.32 1.16
C SER A 43 6.08 -20.05 2.00
N ASP A 44 4.85 -19.67 2.35
CA ASP A 44 4.58 -18.41 3.06
C ASP A 44 4.60 -18.56 4.59
N ARG A 45 5.22 -19.63 5.13
CA ARG A 45 5.30 -19.96 6.57
C ARG A 45 3.94 -20.08 7.30
N ALA A 46 2.87 -20.12 6.57
CA ALA A 46 1.58 -20.41 7.17
C ALA A 46 1.55 -21.90 7.57
N ASN A 47 0.94 -22.21 8.72
CA ASN A 47 0.54 -23.57 9.07
C ASN A 47 -0.57 -24.04 8.09
N SER A 48 -0.24 -24.07 6.79
CA SER A 48 -1.16 -24.51 5.76
C SER A 48 -0.89 -25.98 5.48
N HIS A 49 -1.93 -26.79 5.63
CA HIS A 49 -1.89 -28.14 5.08
C HIS A 49 -2.01 -28.01 3.56
N GLY A 50 -1.10 -28.65 2.83
CA GLY A 50 -1.15 -28.69 1.37
C GLY A 50 -2.50 -29.23 0.90
N VAL A 51 -3.06 -28.62 -0.12
CA VAL A 51 -4.25 -29.15 -0.79
C VAL A 51 -3.84 -30.48 -1.43
N GLY A 52 -4.50 -31.58 -1.07
CA GLY A 52 -4.20 -32.91 -1.63
C GLY A 52 -4.30 -32.88 -3.15
N TRP A 53 -3.43 -33.63 -3.83
CA TRP A 53 -3.33 -33.66 -5.30
C TRP A 53 -4.69 -33.88 -6.00
N GLN A 54 -5.54 -34.74 -5.44
CA GLN A 54 -6.87 -34.99 -5.99
C GLN A 54 -7.78 -33.77 -6.01
N THR A 55 -7.68 -32.88 -5.00
CA THR A 55 -8.43 -31.64 -4.93
C THR A 55 -7.80 -30.56 -5.83
N ALA A 56 -6.47 -30.50 -5.84
CA ALA A 56 -5.73 -29.52 -6.64
C ALA A 56 -6.04 -29.63 -8.14
N ASN A 57 -6.18 -30.85 -8.66
CA ASN A 57 -6.54 -31.11 -10.07
C ASN A 57 -7.95 -30.65 -10.46
N ARG A 58 -8.80 -30.29 -9.52
CA ARG A 58 -10.17 -29.82 -9.76
C ARG A 58 -10.30 -28.30 -9.64
N LEU A 59 -9.20 -27.61 -9.34
CA LEU A 59 -9.18 -26.18 -9.08
C LEU A 59 -8.38 -25.43 -10.14
N LEU A 60 -8.87 -24.29 -10.56
CA LEU A 60 -8.04 -23.28 -11.18
C LEU A 60 -7.24 -22.58 -10.07
N GLN A 61 -5.94 -22.81 -10.07
CA GLN A 61 -5.04 -22.21 -9.08
C GLN A 61 -4.54 -20.85 -9.57
N VAL A 62 -4.79 -19.81 -8.79
CA VAL A 62 -4.29 -18.46 -9.06
C VAL A 62 -3.37 -18.04 -7.91
N ILE A 63 -2.14 -17.69 -8.24
CA ILE A 63 -1.18 -17.15 -7.28
C ILE A 63 -1.35 -15.63 -7.26
N VAL A 64 -1.64 -15.08 -6.09
CA VAL A 64 -1.75 -13.63 -5.88
C VAL A 64 -0.55 -13.16 -5.07
N GLU A 65 0.27 -12.31 -5.68
CA GLU A 65 1.42 -11.69 -5.02
C GLU A 65 1.20 -10.18 -4.91
N PRO A 66 1.46 -9.57 -3.73
CA PRO A 66 1.35 -8.14 -3.58
C PRO A 66 2.47 -7.45 -4.36
N THR A 67 2.12 -6.43 -5.13
CA THR A 67 3.08 -5.55 -5.80
C THR A 67 3.09 -4.17 -5.15
N ALA A 68 4.24 -3.51 -5.11
CA ALA A 68 4.34 -2.17 -4.55
C ALA A 68 3.40 -1.18 -5.25
N LYS A 69 3.33 -1.21 -6.59
CA LYS A 69 2.42 -0.36 -7.39
C LYS A 69 0.96 -0.58 -6.97
N GLY A 70 0.48 -1.82 -7.01
CA GLY A 70 -0.92 -2.12 -6.68
C GLY A 70 -1.27 -1.79 -5.22
N TRP A 71 -0.31 -1.99 -4.29
CA TRP A 71 -0.53 -1.61 -2.90
C TRP A 71 -0.58 -0.09 -2.72
N ILE A 72 0.29 0.68 -3.38
CA ILE A 72 0.31 2.15 -3.33
C ILE A 72 -1.00 2.72 -3.86
N GLU A 73 -1.46 2.27 -5.03
CA GLU A 73 -2.73 2.71 -5.62
C GLU A 73 -3.93 2.44 -4.70
N TRP A 74 -3.94 1.28 -4.05
CA TRP A 74 -4.95 0.95 -3.06
C TRP A 74 -4.82 1.82 -1.81
N ALA A 75 -3.61 2.01 -1.30
CA ALA A 75 -3.30 2.75 -0.07
C ALA A 75 -3.72 4.22 -0.16
N GLN A 76 -3.49 4.87 -1.30
CA GLN A 76 -3.92 6.24 -1.58
C GLN A 76 -5.44 6.40 -1.47
N LYS A 77 -6.20 5.44 -2.04
CA LYS A 77 -7.67 5.44 -2.02
C LYS A 77 -8.27 5.07 -0.66
N ASN A 78 -7.51 4.39 0.19
CA ASN A 78 -7.99 3.89 1.49
C ASN A 78 -7.41 4.67 2.68
N GLY A 79 -6.88 5.87 2.43
CA GLY A 79 -6.45 6.79 3.48
C GLY A 79 -5.28 6.28 4.32
N VAL A 80 -4.39 5.48 3.77
CA VAL A 80 -3.14 5.13 4.41
C VAL A 80 -2.28 6.38 4.58
N ASP A 81 -1.55 6.47 5.69
CA ASP A 81 -0.72 7.63 5.97
C ASP A 81 0.35 7.85 4.87
N PRO A 82 0.49 9.07 4.35
CA PRO A 82 1.41 9.38 3.25
C PRO A 82 2.86 8.97 3.52
N SER A 83 3.33 9.03 4.77
CA SER A 83 4.70 8.61 5.10
C SER A 83 4.93 7.11 4.92
N VAL A 84 3.90 6.29 5.18
CA VAL A 84 3.97 4.83 4.96
C VAL A 84 3.90 4.51 3.47
N ILE A 85 3.12 5.28 2.71
CA ILE A 85 3.09 5.14 1.24
C ILE A 85 4.46 5.52 0.65
N ALA A 86 5.06 6.64 1.13
CA ALA A 86 6.41 7.06 0.72
C ALA A 86 7.48 6.01 1.05
N LEU A 87 7.38 5.34 2.21
CA LEU A 87 8.27 4.23 2.57
C LEU A 87 8.24 3.13 1.51
N VAL A 88 7.05 2.68 1.10
CA VAL A 88 6.91 1.62 0.08
C VAL A 88 7.29 2.12 -1.31
N LYS A 89 7.05 3.39 -1.61
CA LYS A 89 7.49 4.00 -2.88
C LYS A 89 9.00 4.02 -2.99
N PHE A 90 9.70 4.36 -1.92
CA PHE A 90 11.16 4.45 -1.89
C PHE A 90 11.83 3.07 -1.70
N TYR A 91 11.22 2.17 -0.92
CA TYR A 91 11.66 0.79 -0.68
C TYR A 91 10.57 -0.21 -1.08
N PRO A 92 10.42 -0.50 -2.40
CA PRO A 92 9.33 -1.35 -2.90
C PRO A 92 9.29 -2.75 -2.30
N GLU A 93 10.44 -3.27 -1.85
CA GLU A 93 10.55 -4.59 -1.22
C GLU A 93 9.79 -4.67 0.11
N TYR A 94 9.57 -3.57 0.81
CA TYR A 94 8.82 -3.57 2.07
C TYR A 94 7.31 -3.79 1.90
N VAL A 95 6.78 -3.85 0.67
CA VAL A 95 5.39 -4.28 0.50
C VAL A 95 5.19 -5.72 0.97
N HIS A 96 6.20 -6.58 0.79
CA HIS A 96 6.19 -7.97 1.28
C HIS A 96 7.61 -8.51 1.42
N LYS A 97 8.21 -8.33 2.58
CA LYS A 97 9.56 -8.81 2.88
C LYS A 97 9.52 -9.76 4.07
N VAL A 98 9.14 -11.01 3.80
CA VAL A 98 9.08 -12.07 4.82
C VAL A 98 10.29 -12.98 4.64
N ASP A 99 11.19 -13.03 5.64
CA ASP A 99 12.31 -13.98 5.62
C ASP A 99 11.83 -15.39 6.00
N VAL A 100 11.74 -16.25 5.00
CA VAL A 100 11.28 -17.63 5.15
C VAL A 100 12.26 -18.49 5.96
N LYS A 101 13.53 -18.11 6.06
CA LYS A 101 14.58 -18.86 6.78
C LYS A 101 14.62 -18.56 8.28
N GLN A 102 13.98 -17.49 8.72
CA GLN A 102 13.98 -17.09 10.12
C GLN A 102 13.10 -18.03 10.96
N LYS A 103 13.71 -18.68 11.94
CA LYS A 103 13.04 -19.73 12.75
C LYS A 103 12.09 -19.18 13.82
N ASP A 104 12.24 -17.89 14.19
CA ASP A 104 11.41 -17.28 15.24
C ASP A 104 10.08 -16.79 14.67
N ALA A 105 9.03 -17.54 14.97
CA ALA A 105 7.66 -17.24 14.53
C ALA A 105 7.08 -15.92 15.08
N LEU A 106 7.76 -15.27 16.04
CA LEU A 106 7.31 -14.06 16.71
C LEU A 106 7.86 -12.77 16.07
N MET A 107 8.74 -12.84 15.07
CA MET A 107 9.30 -11.64 14.46
C MET A 107 8.34 -11.02 13.45
N ALA A 108 8.04 -9.75 13.66
CA ALA A 108 7.25 -8.95 12.75
C ALA A 108 7.99 -8.74 11.41
N ALA A 109 7.24 -8.70 10.32
CA ALA A 109 7.76 -8.46 8.98
C ALA A 109 6.83 -7.51 8.22
N PRO A 110 7.37 -6.71 7.26
CA PRO A 110 6.55 -5.84 6.45
C PRO A 110 5.72 -6.67 5.47
N THR A 111 4.43 -6.43 5.52
CA THR A 111 3.39 -7.02 4.66
C THR A 111 2.34 -5.96 4.37
N PRO A 112 1.48 -6.11 3.35
CA PRO A 112 0.38 -5.17 3.11
C PRO A 112 -0.45 -4.87 4.37
N ARG A 113 -0.74 -5.89 5.17
CA ARG A 113 -1.52 -5.75 6.41
C ARG A 113 -0.75 -5.04 7.53
N SER A 114 0.52 -5.37 7.72
CA SER A 114 1.33 -4.73 8.78
C SER A 114 1.64 -3.28 8.46
N LEU A 115 1.77 -2.91 7.18
CA LEU A 115 1.92 -1.53 6.73
C LEU A 115 0.67 -0.68 7.02
N VAL A 116 -0.54 -1.24 6.88
CA VAL A 116 -1.77 -0.55 7.29
C VAL A 116 -1.78 -0.31 8.79
N LYS A 117 -1.39 -1.32 9.59
CA LYS A 117 -1.26 -1.14 11.06
C LYS A 117 -0.19 -0.11 11.43
N LEU A 118 0.91 -0.05 10.68
CA LEU A 118 1.92 1.01 10.84
C LEU A 118 1.30 2.39 10.59
N SER A 119 0.53 2.55 9.52
CA SER A 119 -0.21 3.77 9.23
C SER A 119 -1.15 4.18 10.37
N ASP A 120 -1.89 3.24 10.92
CA ASP A 120 -2.78 3.51 12.06
C ASP A 120 -2.00 3.93 13.31
N ALA A 121 -0.83 3.36 13.55
CA ALA A 121 0.05 3.75 14.65
C ALA A 121 0.62 5.17 14.46
N VAL A 122 1.04 5.52 13.23
CA VAL A 122 1.52 6.87 12.90
C VAL A 122 0.46 7.93 13.15
N LYS A 123 -0.78 7.69 12.69
CA LYS A 123 -1.92 8.62 12.87
C LYS A 123 -2.27 8.88 14.34
N ARG A 124 -1.88 7.99 15.24
CA ARG A 124 -2.10 8.16 16.69
C ARG A 124 -1.12 9.09 17.36
N ASN A 125 -0.10 9.61 16.64
CA ASN A 125 0.92 10.51 17.18
C ASN A 125 1.55 9.99 18.48
N LEU A 126 2.16 8.82 18.42
CA LEU A 126 2.74 8.17 19.60
C LEU A 126 3.86 9.02 20.21
N PRO A 127 4.07 8.93 21.54
CA PRO A 127 5.25 9.52 22.17
C PRO A 127 6.53 8.97 21.54
N ARG A 128 7.52 9.86 21.28
CA ARG A 128 8.77 9.52 20.57
C ARG A 128 9.52 8.35 21.23
N SER A 129 9.43 8.23 22.56
CA SER A 129 10.08 7.17 23.33
C SER A 129 9.61 5.75 22.99
N ILE A 130 8.41 5.60 22.43
CA ILE A 130 7.83 4.29 22.09
C ILE A 130 7.62 4.10 20.58
N GLU A 131 7.86 5.12 19.74
CA GLU A 131 7.66 5.03 18.28
C GLU A 131 8.42 3.83 17.70
N PHE A 132 9.74 3.77 17.91
CA PHE A 132 10.56 2.72 17.33
C PHE A 132 10.11 1.32 17.75
N SER A 133 9.91 1.10 19.05
CA SER A 133 9.50 -0.22 19.57
C SER A 133 8.14 -0.64 19.03
N THR A 134 7.21 0.31 18.88
CA THR A 134 5.88 0.04 18.31
C THR A 134 5.99 -0.31 16.83
N TYR A 135 6.73 0.48 16.05
CA TYR A 135 6.89 0.25 14.61
C TYR A 135 7.66 -1.05 14.35
N ALA A 136 8.73 -1.31 15.11
CA ALA A 136 9.50 -2.56 15.01
C ALA A 136 8.63 -3.79 15.32
N GLY A 137 7.75 -3.69 16.30
CA GLY A 137 6.78 -4.74 16.62
C GLY A 137 5.72 -4.98 15.53
N LEU A 138 5.50 -4.03 14.63
CA LEU A 138 4.54 -4.15 13.52
C LEU A 138 5.18 -4.63 12.22
N VAL A 139 6.34 -4.08 11.85
CA VAL A 139 6.95 -4.28 10.53
C VAL A 139 8.37 -4.85 10.58
N GLY A 140 8.89 -5.18 11.76
CA GLY A 140 10.26 -5.63 11.97
C GLY A 140 11.25 -4.47 12.09
N GLU A 141 12.40 -4.74 12.73
CA GLU A 141 13.37 -3.70 13.07
C GLU A 141 13.96 -3.00 11.85
N GLU A 142 14.31 -3.73 10.80
CA GLU A 142 14.93 -3.17 9.60
C GLU A 142 14.02 -2.14 8.94
N CYS A 143 12.76 -2.52 8.68
CA CYS A 143 11.76 -1.64 8.09
C CYS A 143 11.44 -0.45 9.02
N ALA A 144 11.35 -0.69 10.33
CA ALA A 144 11.13 0.37 11.32
C ALA A 144 12.28 1.39 11.37
N ARG A 145 13.55 0.95 11.26
CA ARG A 145 14.71 1.86 11.20
C ARG A 145 14.68 2.74 9.96
N ALA A 146 14.39 2.15 8.79
CA ALA A 146 14.26 2.89 7.54
C ALA A 146 13.12 3.92 7.65
N PHE A 147 11.98 3.52 8.20
CA PHE A 147 10.83 4.39 8.40
C PHE A 147 11.11 5.54 9.38
N MET A 148 11.74 5.25 10.52
CA MET A 148 12.13 6.29 11.49
C MET A 148 13.11 7.30 10.89
N SER A 149 14.09 6.84 10.10
CA SER A 149 15.02 7.74 9.40
C SER A 149 14.28 8.70 8.45
N MET A 150 13.26 8.20 7.73
CA MET A 150 12.42 9.05 6.88
C MET A 150 11.58 10.05 7.70
N LEU A 151 10.99 9.62 8.80
CA LEU A 151 10.21 10.49 9.68
C LEU A 151 11.09 11.58 10.31
N ASP A 152 12.29 11.23 10.78
CA ASP A 152 13.21 12.18 11.38
C ASP A 152 13.67 13.22 10.35
N ALA A 153 14.01 12.76 9.14
CA ALA A 153 14.33 13.66 8.03
C ALA A 153 13.16 14.64 7.72
N SER A 154 11.93 14.15 7.73
CA SER A 154 10.76 15.01 7.50
C SER A 154 10.54 16.03 8.62
N ARG A 155 10.94 15.74 9.85
CA ARG A 155 10.83 16.66 11.01
C ARG A 155 11.87 17.79 10.98
N GLU A 156 12.97 17.60 10.25
CA GLU A 156 14.04 18.62 10.11
C GLU A 156 13.74 19.64 9.01
N VAL A 157 12.77 19.37 8.14
CA VAL A 157 12.42 20.28 7.03
C VAL A 157 11.44 21.36 7.50
N ASP A 158 11.76 22.60 7.15
CA ASP A 158 10.87 23.76 7.37
C ASP A 158 9.72 23.75 6.33
N PHE A 159 8.63 23.04 6.69
CA PHE A 159 7.44 22.96 5.82
C PHE A 159 6.72 24.27 5.66
N GLU A 160 6.77 25.15 6.67
CA GLU A 160 6.08 26.45 6.61
C GLU A 160 6.59 27.27 5.43
N LYS A 161 7.89 27.21 5.18
CA LYS A 161 8.50 27.87 4.03
C LYS A 161 7.98 27.34 2.69
N ALA A 162 7.82 26.03 2.55
CA ALA A 162 7.29 25.43 1.32
C ALA A 162 5.81 25.79 1.08
N LEU A 163 5.04 26.03 2.16
CA LEU A 163 3.63 26.42 2.09
C LEU A 163 3.44 27.93 1.79
N ILE A 164 4.36 28.78 2.23
CA ILE A 164 4.22 30.25 2.17
C ILE A 164 5.06 30.87 1.03
N ASP A 165 6.31 30.41 0.87
CA ASP A 165 7.27 30.91 -0.11
C ASP A 165 7.93 29.75 -0.88
N PRO A 166 7.15 29.08 -1.75
CA PRO A 166 7.61 27.89 -2.46
C PRO A 166 8.81 28.15 -3.38
N ALA A 167 8.99 29.40 -3.84
CA ALA A 167 10.09 29.78 -4.73
C ALA A 167 11.45 29.75 -4.03
N ASN A 168 11.52 30.11 -2.75
CA ASN A 168 12.74 30.22 -1.96
C ASN A 168 12.86 29.12 -0.88
N ALA A 169 11.89 28.22 -0.77
CA ALA A 169 11.95 27.12 0.17
C ALA A 169 13.11 26.16 -0.16
N PRO A 170 13.89 25.71 0.85
CA PRO A 170 15.00 24.80 0.63
C PRO A 170 14.52 23.44 0.13
N ILE A 171 15.26 22.86 -0.82
CA ILE A 171 15.04 21.50 -1.33
C ILE A 171 16.06 20.58 -0.65
N ALA A 172 15.59 19.47 -0.14
CA ALA A 172 16.46 18.46 0.47
C ALA A 172 17.43 17.87 -0.58
N ASP A 173 18.68 17.63 -0.17
CA ASP A 173 19.77 17.16 -1.04
C ASP A 173 19.76 15.65 -1.30
N ARG A 174 18.94 14.89 -0.53
CA ARG A 174 18.87 13.43 -0.63
C ARG A 174 17.47 12.97 -1.04
N PRO A 175 17.37 12.02 -1.98
CA PRO A 175 16.08 11.49 -2.44
C PRO A 175 15.16 11.00 -1.31
N VAL A 176 15.70 10.29 -0.30
CA VAL A 176 14.90 9.82 0.84
C VAL A 176 14.26 10.96 1.61
N TYR A 177 14.96 12.09 1.75
CA TYR A 177 14.45 13.27 2.44
C TYR A 177 13.42 14.02 1.58
N GLN A 178 13.60 14.04 0.27
CA GLN A 178 12.61 14.59 -0.65
C GLN A 178 11.29 13.81 -0.60
N TYR A 179 11.36 12.47 -0.56
CA TYR A 179 10.16 11.62 -0.37
C TYR A 179 9.50 11.86 0.99
N ALA A 180 10.28 11.99 2.05
CA ALA A 180 9.78 12.29 3.38
C ALA A 180 9.11 13.67 3.44
N THR A 181 9.73 14.68 2.83
CA THR A 181 9.20 16.05 2.71
C THR A 181 7.90 16.07 1.91
N ALA A 182 7.89 15.45 0.74
CA ALA A 182 6.70 15.36 -0.09
C ALA A 182 5.54 14.68 0.65
N ALA A 183 5.80 13.56 1.33
CA ALA A 183 4.80 12.87 2.13
C ALA A 183 4.28 13.72 3.30
N ALA A 184 5.17 14.48 3.96
CA ALA A 184 4.75 15.37 5.03
C ALA A 184 3.90 16.53 4.50
N LEU A 185 4.29 17.17 3.39
CA LEU A 185 3.52 18.24 2.77
C LEU A 185 2.10 17.78 2.43
N THR A 186 1.90 16.54 1.98
CA THR A 186 0.55 16.03 1.68
C THR A 186 -0.42 16.09 2.88
N ARG A 187 0.07 16.17 4.11
CA ARG A 187 -0.76 16.31 5.32
C ARG A 187 -1.24 17.73 5.57
N TYR A 188 -0.44 18.72 5.18
CA TYR A 188 -0.64 20.13 5.49
C TYR A 188 -1.30 20.91 4.34
N VAL A 189 -1.55 20.25 3.21
CA VAL A 189 -2.23 20.87 2.07
C VAL A 189 -3.71 21.10 2.38
N ASP A 190 -4.16 22.29 2.06
CA ASP A 190 -5.54 22.76 2.02
C ASP A 190 -5.79 23.55 0.73
N ASP A 191 -6.97 24.14 0.60
CA ASP A 191 -7.39 24.90 -0.58
C ASP A 191 -6.55 26.18 -0.78
N ASP A 192 -6.03 26.78 0.29
CA ASP A 192 -5.32 28.06 0.26
C ASP A 192 -3.85 27.91 -0.14
N ASN A 193 -3.25 26.74 0.12
CA ASN A 193 -1.82 26.52 -0.09
C ASN A 193 -1.49 25.46 -1.18
N PHE A 194 -2.49 24.87 -1.82
CA PHE A 194 -2.28 23.83 -2.84
C PHE A 194 -1.37 24.32 -3.98
N ASP A 195 -1.58 25.52 -4.47
CA ASP A 195 -0.78 26.14 -5.55
C ASP A 195 0.70 26.22 -5.17
N ASN A 196 0.97 26.68 -3.95
CA ASN A 196 2.32 26.79 -3.41
C ASN A 196 3.00 25.42 -3.30
N VAL A 197 2.27 24.42 -2.84
CA VAL A 197 2.81 23.06 -2.71
C VAL A 197 3.12 22.44 -4.07
N VAL A 198 2.24 22.61 -5.07
CA VAL A 198 2.50 22.16 -6.44
C VAL A 198 3.70 22.87 -7.04
N GLN A 199 3.86 24.18 -6.80
CA GLN A 199 5.03 24.95 -7.24
C GLN A 199 6.32 24.43 -6.58
N TYR A 200 6.33 24.21 -5.27
CA TYR A 200 7.47 23.66 -4.55
C TYR A 200 7.86 22.27 -5.08
N LEU A 201 6.88 21.37 -5.19
CA LEU A 201 7.09 20.03 -5.69
C LEU A 201 7.56 20.01 -7.16
N SER A 202 7.11 20.98 -7.98
CA SER A 202 7.58 21.14 -9.36
C SER A 202 9.06 21.51 -9.41
N ARG A 203 9.53 22.39 -8.51
CA ARG A 203 10.96 22.71 -8.37
C ARG A 203 11.77 21.48 -7.94
N VAL A 204 11.21 20.70 -7.05
CA VAL A 204 11.80 19.42 -6.66
C VAL A 204 11.86 18.48 -7.88
N GLY A 205 10.81 18.35 -8.67
CA GLY A 205 10.74 17.49 -9.85
C GLY A 205 11.63 17.92 -11.03
N ASP A 206 11.88 19.22 -11.16
CA ASP A 206 12.77 19.80 -12.19
C ASP A 206 14.27 19.76 -11.77
N GLY A 207 14.62 19.29 -10.57
CA GLY A 207 15.99 19.27 -10.05
C GLY A 207 16.83 18.09 -10.58
N GLU A 208 18.17 18.25 -10.58
CA GLU A 208 19.13 17.25 -11.09
C GLU A 208 19.11 15.90 -10.34
N PHE A 209 18.61 15.87 -9.11
CA PHE A 209 18.66 14.69 -8.23
C PHE A 209 17.30 14.07 -7.95
N THR A 210 16.25 14.49 -8.65
CA THR A 210 14.89 14.15 -8.32
C THR A 210 14.20 13.39 -9.45
N SER A 211 13.39 12.43 -9.06
CA SER A 211 12.54 11.70 -9.98
C SER A 211 11.20 12.45 -10.13
N PRO A 212 10.77 12.78 -11.35
CA PRO A 212 9.44 13.33 -11.59
C PRO A 212 8.31 12.50 -10.99
N GLU A 213 8.53 11.20 -10.78
CA GLU A 213 7.57 10.32 -10.14
C GLU A 213 7.30 10.69 -8.68
N LEU A 214 8.22 11.38 -8.01
CA LEU A 214 7.99 11.88 -6.65
C LEU A 214 6.91 12.97 -6.64
N LEU A 215 7.02 13.93 -7.56
CA LEU A 215 6.02 14.98 -7.72
C LEU A 215 4.64 14.37 -8.02
N VAL A 216 4.60 13.46 -9.00
CA VAL A 216 3.36 12.78 -9.38
C VAL A 216 2.77 12.02 -8.18
N PHE A 217 3.59 11.28 -7.46
CA PHE A 217 3.16 10.59 -6.25
C PHE A 217 2.55 11.56 -5.21
N ALA A 218 3.21 12.68 -4.94
CA ALA A 218 2.76 13.62 -3.93
C ALA A 218 1.44 14.30 -4.33
N VAL A 219 1.35 14.82 -5.56
CA VAL A 219 0.15 15.52 -6.04
C VAL A 219 -1.04 14.56 -6.17
N ASP A 220 -0.84 13.35 -6.70
CA ASP A 220 -1.90 12.35 -6.79
C ASP A 220 -2.37 11.90 -5.39
N THR A 221 -1.47 11.82 -4.40
CA THR A 221 -1.84 11.55 -3.01
C THR A 221 -2.65 12.69 -2.39
N ILE A 222 -2.31 13.96 -2.69
CA ILE A 222 -3.07 15.13 -2.26
C ILE A 222 -4.49 15.08 -2.84
N VAL A 223 -4.62 14.90 -4.15
CA VAL A 223 -5.90 14.87 -4.85
C VAL A 223 -6.75 13.65 -4.44
N ALA A 224 -6.14 12.51 -4.14
CA ALA A 224 -6.86 11.37 -3.58
C ALA A 224 -7.49 11.69 -2.21
N ARG A 225 -6.84 12.56 -1.41
CA ARG A 225 -7.35 13.04 -0.12
C ARG A 225 -8.36 14.18 -0.26
N LEU A 226 -8.14 15.08 -1.20
CA LEU A 226 -8.92 16.29 -1.45
C LEU A 226 -9.37 16.31 -2.93
N PRO A 227 -10.39 15.51 -3.33
CA PRO A 227 -10.74 15.30 -4.74
C PRO A 227 -11.16 16.57 -5.49
N HIS A 228 -11.71 17.58 -4.80
CA HIS A 228 -12.12 18.84 -5.41
C HIS A 228 -10.92 19.64 -5.98
N LEU A 229 -9.70 19.44 -5.48
CA LEU A 229 -8.50 20.08 -6.03
C LEU A 229 -8.17 19.62 -7.47
N ALA A 230 -8.73 18.50 -7.92
CA ALA A 230 -8.60 18.07 -9.32
C ALA A 230 -9.30 19.01 -10.32
N GLU A 231 -10.20 19.85 -9.85
CA GLU A 231 -10.92 20.82 -10.68
C GLU A 231 -10.19 22.17 -10.81
N THR A 232 -9.05 22.35 -10.12
CA THR A 232 -8.27 23.58 -10.14
C THR A 232 -7.46 23.74 -11.43
N ALA A 233 -7.20 24.99 -11.83
CA ALA A 233 -6.33 25.31 -12.96
C ALA A 233 -4.91 24.79 -12.74
N VAL A 234 -4.39 24.89 -11.51
CA VAL A 234 -3.05 24.42 -11.12
C VAL A 234 -2.92 22.90 -11.33
N PHE A 235 -3.93 22.12 -10.94
CA PHE A 235 -3.92 20.69 -11.21
C PHE A 235 -4.01 20.35 -12.71
N THR A 236 -4.75 21.16 -13.49
CA THR A 236 -4.84 20.99 -14.93
C THR A 236 -3.47 21.22 -15.58
N ASP A 237 -2.78 22.34 -15.26
CA ASP A 237 -1.44 22.64 -15.76
C ASP A 237 -0.41 21.60 -15.35
N TYR A 238 -0.44 21.17 -14.09
CA TYR A 238 0.36 20.05 -13.58
C TYR A 238 0.11 18.79 -14.39
N SER A 239 -1.15 18.41 -14.61
CA SER A 239 -1.52 17.18 -15.31
C SER A 239 -1.05 17.16 -16.76
N ILE A 240 -1.03 18.31 -17.44
CA ILE A 240 -0.51 18.46 -18.80
C ILE A 240 1.03 18.34 -18.80
N LYS A 241 1.71 19.08 -17.92
CA LYS A 241 3.18 19.11 -17.86
C LYS A 241 3.77 17.74 -17.52
N TRP A 242 3.15 16.98 -16.62
CA TRP A 242 3.70 15.73 -16.08
C TRP A 242 2.97 14.47 -16.56
N LYS A 243 2.24 14.57 -17.68
CA LYS A 243 1.41 13.48 -18.21
C LYS A 243 2.16 12.16 -18.42
N GLU A 244 3.41 12.22 -18.85
CA GLU A 244 4.23 11.03 -19.18
C GLU A 244 4.59 10.21 -17.93
N TYR A 245 4.56 10.81 -16.75
CA TYR A 245 4.92 10.19 -15.48
C TYR A 245 3.71 9.72 -14.65
N ARG A 246 2.49 9.94 -15.15
CA ARG A 246 1.21 9.58 -14.49
C ARG A 246 0.66 8.23 -14.98
N THR A 247 1.50 7.20 -15.11
CA THR A 247 1.09 5.86 -15.59
C THR A 247 0.87 4.88 -14.46
#